data_e900ef2e33a2058b4d1497bdff52dd32
#
_entry.id   e900ef2e33a2058b4d1497bdff52dd32
#
_cell.length_a   1.000
_cell.length_b   1.000
_cell.length_c   1.000
_cell.angle_alpha   90.00
_cell.angle_beta   90.00
_cell.angle_gamma   90.00
#
_symmetry.space_group_name_H-M   'P 1'
#
loop_
_entity.id
_entity.type
_entity.pdbx_description
1 polymer ?
#
loop_
_entity_poly.entity_id
_entity_poly.type
_entity_poly.pdbx_seq_one_letter_code
_entity_poly.pdbx_strand_id
1 'polypeptide(L)'
;EIKDNSKLFLQKIAQILVKYKYNVIEIEGHTDNIPISNSKYEDNRSLSSERARSVYEYVVSQEHFIDSNIKIAGYGDSRPVASNETEEGRAKNRRVAIKIYNKQNSNN
;
A
#
# COMPACT_ATOMS: atom_id res chain seq x y z
N GLU A 1 -7.94 -4.58 -10.47
CA GLU A 1 -7.64 -5.94 -10.93
C GLU A 1 -6.15 -6.24 -10.82
N ILE A 2 -5.81 -7.42 -10.34
CA ILE A 2 -4.43 -7.81 -10.06
C ILE A 2 -3.91 -8.71 -11.17
N LYS A 3 -2.81 -8.31 -11.78
CA LYS A 3 -2.18 -9.09 -12.84
C LYS A 3 -1.43 -10.29 -12.25
N ASP A 4 -1.18 -11.30 -13.08
CA ASP A 4 -0.58 -12.55 -12.60
C ASP A 4 0.76 -12.36 -11.92
N ASN A 5 1.65 -11.55 -12.50
CA ASN A 5 2.96 -11.30 -11.88
C ASN A 5 2.83 -10.51 -10.59
N SER A 6 1.79 -9.66 -10.49
CA SER A 6 1.53 -8.95 -9.24
C SER A 6 1.01 -9.90 -8.18
N LYS A 7 0.25 -10.93 -8.57
CA LYS A 7 -0.22 -11.91 -7.61
C LYS A 7 0.92 -12.68 -6.95
N LEU A 8 1.93 -13.06 -7.74
CA LEU A 8 3.11 -13.71 -7.17
C LEU A 8 3.84 -12.82 -6.17
N PHE A 9 3.96 -11.54 -6.51
CA PHE A 9 4.59 -10.57 -5.63
C PHE A 9 3.80 -10.43 -4.33
N LEU A 10 2.47 -10.34 -4.44
CA LEU A 10 1.62 -10.21 -3.27
C LEU A 10 1.63 -11.46 -2.40
N GLN A 11 1.73 -12.64 -3.03
CA GLN A 11 1.86 -13.88 -2.25
C GLN A 11 3.12 -13.86 -1.39
N LYS A 12 4.23 -13.40 -1.96
CA LYS A 12 5.48 -13.31 -1.19
C LYS A 12 5.38 -12.30 -0.08
N ILE A 13 4.74 -11.16 -0.34
CA ILE A 13 4.53 -10.15 0.68
C ILE A 13 3.69 -10.72 1.82
N ALA A 14 2.60 -11.41 1.49
CA ALA A 14 1.75 -11.99 2.52
C ALA A 14 2.51 -13.02 3.35
N GLN A 15 3.37 -13.82 2.72
CA GLN A 15 4.19 -14.80 3.44
C GLN A 15 5.14 -14.14 4.43
N ILE A 16 5.68 -12.98 4.06
CA ILE A 16 6.54 -12.22 4.96
C ILE A 16 5.72 -11.61 6.08
N LEU A 17 4.60 -11.00 5.72
CA LEU A 17 3.80 -10.25 6.69
C LEU A 17 3.16 -11.14 7.74
N VAL A 18 2.92 -12.41 7.44
CA VAL A 18 2.30 -13.30 8.42
C VAL A 18 3.16 -13.43 9.67
N LYS A 19 4.46 -13.22 9.55
CA LYS A 19 5.36 -13.23 10.71
C LYS A 19 5.08 -12.06 11.65
N TYR A 20 4.41 -11.04 11.17
CA TYR A 20 4.13 -9.81 11.90
C TYR A 20 2.66 -9.62 12.13
N LYS A 21 1.87 -10.70 12.08
CA LYS A 21 0.41 -10.59 12.11
C LYS A 21 -0.15 -9.97 13.38
N TYR A 22 0.63 -9.96 14.45
CA TYR A 22 0.22 -9.31 15.69
C TYR A 22 0.69 -7.87 15.79
N ASN A 23 1.47 -7.41 14.81
CA ASN A 23 1.90 -6.02 14.75
C ASN A 23 0.86 -5.20 14.01
N VAL A 24 0.91 -3.89 14.20
CA VAL A 24 0.14 -2.99 13.36
C VAL A 24 0.86 -2.86 12.03
N ILE A 25 0.13 -3.08 10.95
CA ILE A 25 0.65 -3.00 9.59
C ILE A 25 -0.09 -1.89 8.88
N GLU A 26 0.64 -0.97 8.26
CA GLU A 26 0.03 0.10 7.47
C GLU A 26 0.40 -0.07 6.01
N ILE A 27 -0.61 -0.10 5.15
CA ILE A 27 -0.42 -0.20 3.71
C ILE A 27 -0.70 1.17 3.12
N GLU A 28 0.32 1.79 2.50
CA GLU A 28 0.25 3.14 2.00
C GLU A 28 0.33 3.16 0.49
N GLY A 29 -0.61 3.86 -0.13
CA GLY A 29 -0.57 4.09 -1.57
C GLY A 29 0.00 5.46 -1.88
N HIS A 30 0.77 5.55 -2.95
CA HIS A 30 1.42 6.79 -3.39
C HIS A 30 1.35 6.91 -4.90
N THR A 31 1.37 8.14 -5.37
CA THR A 31 1.36 8.43 -6.81
C THR A 31 2.49 9.39 -7.14
N ASP A 32 2.72 9.59 -8.44
CA ASP A 32 3.52 10.73 -8.89
C ASP A 32 2.64 11.99 -8.85
N ASN A 33 3.19 13.11 -9.32
CA ASN A 33 2.48 14.38 -9.24
C ASN A 33 1.70 14.74 -10.52
N ILE A 34 1.59 13.82 -11.46
CA ILE A 34 0.78 14.07 -12.64
C ILE A 34 -0.69 13.94 -12.22
N PRO A 35 -1.48 15.01 -12.35
CA PRO A 35 -2.87 14.94 -11.93
C PRO A 35 -3.63 13.88 -12.70
N ILE A 36 -4.50 13.17 -12.00
CA ILE A 36 -5.39 12.22 -12.63
C ILE A 36 -6.82 12.62 -12.30
N SER A 37 -7.67 12.58 -13.32
CA SER A 37 -9.10 12.81 -13.12
C SER A 37 -9.80 12.11 -14.27
N ASN A 38 -10.60 11.11 -13.93
CA ASN A 38 -11.31 10.34 -14.93
C ASN A 38 -12.58 9.78 -14.31
N SER A 39 -13.26 8.91 -15.02
CA SER A 39 -14.53 8.37 -14.55
C SER A 39 -14.37 7.46 -13.35
N LYS A 40 -13.17 7.00 -13.09
CA LYS A 40 -12.90 6.05 -12.00
C LYS A 40 -12.31 6.71 -10.77
N TYR A 41 -11.45 7.71 -10.96
CA TYR A 41 -10.77 8.36 -9.84
C TYR A 41 -10.86 9.87 -9.95
N GLU A 42 -11.24 10.53 -8.85
CA GLU A 42 -11.31 11.98 -8.82
C GLU A 42 -9.94 12.63 -8.83
N ASP A 43 -8.99 12.02 -8.11
CA ASP A 43 -7.68 12.62 -7.93
C ASP A 43 -6.67 11.53 -7.53
N ASN A 44 -5.43 11.96 -7.36
CA ASN A 44 -4.34 11.03 -7.02
C ASN A 44 -4.52 10.41 -5.65
N ARG A 45 -5.14 11.12 -4.72
CA ARG A 45 -5.39 10.56 -3.40
C ARG A 45 -6.37 9.38 -3.49
N SER A 46 -7.42 9.55 -4.27
CA SER A 46 -8.39 8.45 -4.47
C SER A 46 -7.73 7.25 -5.12
N LEU A 47 -6.89 7.50 -6.13
CA LEU A 47 -6.18 6.41 -6.80
C LEU A 47 -5.24 5.68 -5.84
N SER A 48 -4.50 6.43 -5.04
CA SER A 48 -3.55 5.82 -4.11
C SER A 48 -4.26 5.03 -3.03
N SER A 49 -5.41 5.52 -2.55
CA SER A 49 -6.21 4.80 -1.58
C SER A 49 -6.71 3.48 -2.14
N GLU A 50 -7.13 3.49 -3.39
CA GLU A 50 -7.64 2.28 -4.02
C GLU A 50 -6.53 1.25 -4.24
N ARG A 51 -5.34 1.72 -4.58
CA ARG A 51 -4.20 0.81 -4.71
C ARG A 51 -3.85 0.16 -3.38
N ALA A 52 -3.84 0.94 -2.32
CA ALA A 52 -3.58 0.40 -0.99
C ALA A 52 -4.66 -0.60 -0.58
N ARG A 53 -5.92 -0.28 -0.91
CA ARG A 53 -7.03 -1.18 -0.59
C ARG A 53 -6.91 -2.50 -1.32
N SER A 54 -6.48 -2.49 -2.58
CA SER A 54 -6.32 -3.73 -3.33
C SER A 54 -5.30 -4.65 -2.68
N VAL A 55 -4.19 -4.10 -2.20
CA VAL A 55 -3.19 -4.89 -1.49
C VAL A 55 -3.77 -5.40 -0.16
N TYR A 56 -4.46 -4.53 0.56
CA TYR A 56 -5.10 -4.89 1.82
C TYR A 56 -6.06 -6.07 1.63
N GLU A 57 -6.93 -5.98 0.63
CA GLU A 57 -7.92 -7.04 0.40
C GLU A 57 -7.25 -8.36 0.09
N TYR A 58 -6.16 -8.32 -0.67
CA TYR A 58 -5.43 -9.53 -0.94
C TYR A 58 -4.83 -10.12 0.35
N VAL A 59 -4.19 -9.27 1.15
CA VAL A 59 -3.53 -9.72 2.37
C VAL A 59 -4.53 -10.33 3.34
N VAL A 60 -5.66 -9.66 3.57
CA VAL A 60 -6.64 -10.19 4.53
C VAL A 60 -7.38 -11.41 4.01
N SER A 61 -7.34 -11.65 2.68
CA SER A 61 -7.93 -12.87 2.13
C SER A 61 -7.07 -14.08 2.44
N GLN A 62 -5.81 -13.88 2.81
CA GLN A 62 -4.95 -14.95 3.26
C GLN A 62 -5.25 -15.23 4.71
N GLU A 63 -5.09 -16.48 5.13
CA GLU A 63 -5.36 -16.84 6.52
C GLU A 63 -4.32 -16.24 7.45
N HIS A 64 -4.67 -16.15 8.71
CA HIS A 64 -3.77 -15.80 9.80
C HIS A 64 -3.57 -14.31 10.05
N PHE A 65 -4.30 -13.45 9.36
CA PHE A 65 -4.18 -12.01 9.61
C PHE A 65 -5.32 -11.52 10.50
N ILE A 66 -4.99 -10.55 11.34
CA ILE A 66 -5.96 -9.89 12.18
C ILE A 66 -6.31 -8.57 11.50
N ASP A 67 -7.51 -8.53 10.94
CA ASP A 67 -7.96 -7.41 10.11
C ASP A 67 -7.83 -6.07 10.84
N SER A 68 -8.17 -6.03 12.13
CA SER A 68 -8.15 -4.79 12.89
C SER A 68 -6.74 -4.24 13.09
N ASN A 69 -5.71 -5.02 12.82
CA ASN A 69 -4.34 -4.55 12.94
C ASN A 69 -3.80 -3.96 11.65
N ILE A 70 -4.58 -4.00 10.57
CA ILE A 70 -4.11 -3.54 9.26
C ILE A 70 -4.82 -2.25 8.91
N LYS A 71 -4.04 -1.22 8.62
CA LYS A 71 -4.55 0.10 8.22
C LYS A 71 -4.19 0.35 6.76
N ILE A 72 -5.01 1.15 6.11
CA ILE A 72 -4.67 1.61 4.76
C ILE A 72 -4.71 3.13 4.74
N ALA A 73 -3.87 3.71 3.90
CA ALA A 73 -3.80 5.15 3.74
C ALA A 73 -3.41 5.49 2.31
N GLY A 74 -4.03 6.53 1.77
CA GLY A 74 -3.69 7.04 0.45
C GLY A 74 -3.13 8.44 0.60
N TYR A 75 -1.88 8.63 0.19
CA TYR A 75 -1.20 9.91 0.33
C TYR A 75 -1.14 10.71 -0.96
N GLY A 76 -1.60 10.11 -2.08
CA GLY A 76 -1.49 10.79 -3.34
C GLY A 76 -0.05 11.09 -3.67
N ASP A 77 0.23 12.33 -4.10
CA ASP A 77 1.58 12.74 -4.46
C ASP A 77 2.32 13.47 -3.34
N SER A 78 1.81 13.43 -2.12
CA SER A 78 2.33 14.25 -1.04
C SER A 78 3.64 13.73 -0.42
N ARG A 79 4.03 12.51 -0.72
CA ARG A 79 5.23 11.89 -0.12
C ARG A 79 6.13 11.26 -1.18
N PRO A 80 6.76 12.08 -2.03
CA PRO A 80 7.62 11.54 -3.07
C PRO A 80 8.90 10.96 -2.47
N VAL A 81 9.42 9.90 -3.11
CA VAL A 81 10.71 9.32 -2.75
C VAL A 81 11.74 9.58 -3.84
N ALA A 82 11.32 10.16 -4.96
CA ALA A 82 12.21 10.46 -6.08
C ALA A 82 11.67 11.68 -6.80
N SER A 83 12.43 12.16 -7.78
CA SER A 83 12.05 13.34 -8.54
C SER A 83 10.84 13.05 -9.41
N ASN A 84 9.88 13.96 -9.42
CA ASN A 84 8.73 13.88 -10.34
C ASN A 84 9.05 14.51 -11.70
N GLU A 85 10.26 15.04 -11.86
CA GLU A 85 10.63 15.69 -13.13
C GLU A 85 11.03 14.68 -14.19
N THR A 86 11.35 13.46 -13.81
CA THR A 86 11.71 12.41 -14.74
C THR A 86 10.75 11.25 -14.65
N GLU A 87 10.61 10.51 -15.74
CA GLU A 87 9.74 9.33 -15.71
C GLU A 87 10.29 8.27 -14.76
N GLU A 88 11.60 8.15 -14.68
CA GLU A 88 12.21 7.19 -13.77
C GLU A 88 11.84 7.51 -12.31
N GLY A 89 11.90 8.79 -11.96
CA GLY A 89 11.52 9.20 -10.60
C GLY A 89 10.04 9.04 -10.36
N ARG A 90 9.22 9.41 -11.34
CA ARG A 90 7.78 9.24 -11.20
C ARG A 90 7.40 7.78 -10.99
N ALA A 91 8.08 6.88 -11.70
CA ALA A 91 7.80 5.44 -11.55
C ALA A 91 8.06 4.98 -10.12
N LYS A 92 9.12 5.52 -9.49
CA LYS A 92 9.41 5.18 -8.10
C LYS A 92 8.37 5.74 -7.14
N ASN A 93 7.76 6.86 -7.49
CA ASN A 93 6.74 7.47 -6.65
C ASN A 93 5.40 6.72 -6.74
N ARG A 94 5.13 6.08 -7.86
CA ARG A 94 3.92 5.27 -8.02
C ARG A 94 4.13 3.92 -7.34
N ARG A 95 3.82 3.87 -6.05
CA ARG A 95 4.17 2.70 -5.26
C ARG A 95 3.16 2.43 -4.15
N VAL A 96 3.22 1.22 -3.63
CA VAL A 96 2.60 0.88 -2.37
C VAL A 96 3.73 0.59 -1.39
N ALA A 97 3.67 1.22 -0.24
CA ALA A 97 4.65 1.01 0.82
C ALA A 97 3.95 0.31 1.99
N ILE A 98 4.68 -0.59 2.63
CA ILE A 98 4.13 -1.34 3.75
C ILE A 98 5.00 -1.06 4.96
N LYS A 99 4.38 -0.53 6.01
CA LYS A 99 5.07 -0.22 7.25
C LYS A 99 4.60 -1.16 8.34
N ILE A 100 5.57 -1.68 9.09
CA ILE A 100 5.28 -2.59 10.20
C ILE A 100 5.73 -1.88 11.46
N TYR A 101 4.79 -1.67 12.38
CA TYR A 101 5.08 -0.99 13.63
C TYR A 101 5.37 -2.03 14.70
N ASN A 102 6.24 -1.70 15.62
CA ASN A 102 6.55 -2.59 16.73
C ASN A 102 5.29 -2.91 17.51
N LYS A 103 5.21 -4.16 17.96
CA LYS A 103 4.08 -4.56 18.79
C LYS A 103 4.08 -3.72 20.05
N GLN A 104 2.93 -3.12 20.36
CA GLN A 104 2.81 -2.25 21.51
C GLN A 104 2.76 -3.04 22.80
N ASN A 105 3.54 -2.61 23.78
CA ASN A 105 3.50 -3.21 25.11
C ASN A 105 2.28 -2.74 25.88
N SER A 106 1.56 -3.69 26.45
CA SER A 106 0.33 -3.36 27.18
C SER A 106 0.60 -2.65 28.50
N ASN A 107 1.82 -2.72 29.01
CA ASN A 107 2.15 -2.09 30.28
C ASN A 107 2.86 -0.75 30.11
N ASN A 108 2.84 -0.22 28.93
CA ASN A 108 3.38 1.11 28.69
C ASN A 108 2.38 2.17 29.09
#